data_0c8329d4a341fbdb5d4412faa395a882
#
_entry.id   0c8329d4a341fbdb5d4412faa395a882
#
_cell.length_a   1.000
_cell.length_b   1.000
_cell.length_c   1.000
_cell.angle_alpha   90.00
_cell.angle_beta   90.00
_cell.angle_gamma   90.00
#
_symmetry.space_group_name_H-M   'P 1'
#
loop_
_entity.id
_entity.type
_entity.pdbx_description
1 polymer ?
#
loop_
_entity_poly.entity_id
_entity_poly.type
_entity_poly.pdbx_seq_one_letter_code
_entity_poly.pdbx_strand_id
1 'polypeptide(L)'
;MCCSLTPESKPGFIRGMRSVAALLALSSLTIAVPSQAAHERVEPRILEKVTPLPVALNNNFEFRKTKLFFMSEKAPKAGDRARQTTSTVGGKSNSPSQKTATLQDAPITFERQYRLFGAVTALDQRQRFGNYFDFFWRAKRASDVTVRLEYRQEKLHEHVQAQEISYGNVRGTHKTEFKVVGDDYFDDGRVIAWRCLLIENGRIVAENRSFMWE
;
A
#
# COMPACT_ATOMS: atom_id res chain seq x y z
N MET A 1 59.70 33.05 -55.36
CA MET A 1 61.00 33.53 -54.82
C MET A 1 61.25 32.70 -53.59
N CYS A 2 62.20 31.85 -53.83
CA CYS A 2 63.37 31.50 -53.02
C CYS A 2 63.05 30.77 -51.70
N CYS A 3 63.35 29.51 -51.71
CA CYS A 3 64.64 28.78 -51.40
C CYS A 3 64.66 28.42 -49.93
N SER A 4 64.61 27.15 -49.64
CA SER A 4 65.65 26.13 -49.35
C SER A 4 66.21 26.30 -47.95
N LEU A 5 66.45 25.33 -47.16
CA LEU A 5 67.25 24.06 -47.24
C LEU A 5 67.06 23.26 -45.99
N THR A 6 67.10 21.93 -46.15
CA THR A 6 67.38 20.92 -45.10
C THR A 6 68.85 21.00 -44.66
N PRO A 7 69.28 20.39 -43.54
CA PRO A 7 69.85 19.03 -43.64
C PRO A 7 69.53 18.11 -42.43
N GLU A 8 69.30 16.93 -42.73
CA GLU A 8 69.85 15.62 -42.40
C GLU A 8 70.96 15.54 -41.32
N SER A 9 70.68 14.66 -40.25
CA SER A 9 71.77 13.81 -39.71
C SER A 9 71.14 12.68 -38.89
N LYS A 10 71.47 11.48 -39.30
CA LYS A 10 71.40 10.16 -38.58
C LYS A 10 72.64 9.97 -37.75
N PRO A 11 72.82 8.80 -37.03
CA PRO A 11 72.00 8.02 -36.09
C PRO A 11 72.75 7.78 -34.77
N GLY A 12 72.02 7.36 -33.76
CA GLY A 12 72.62 6.89 -32.52
C GLY A 12 71.90 5.63 -31.99
N PHE A 13 72.50 4.51 -32.23
CA PHE A 13 72.16 3.19 -31.77
C PHE A 13 72.57 3.05 -30.30
N ILE A 14 71.61 2.89 -29.37
CA ILE A 14 71.91 2.34 -28.03
C ILE A 14 70.91 1.24 -27.68
N ARG A 15 71.50 0.12 -27.43
CA ARG A 15 70.98 -1.19 -27.03
C ARG A 15 70.39 -1.16 -25.64
N GLY A 16 69.23 -1.76 -25.48
CA GLY A 16 68.97 -2.62 -24.29
C GLY A 16 68.33 -1.96 -23.10
N MET A 17 67.03 -2.24 -22.92
CA MET A 17 66.59 -2.81 -21.65
C MET A 17 65.12 -3.22 -21.78
N ARG A 18 64.91 -4.52 -21.65
CA ARG A 18 63.61 -5.14 -21.59
C ARG A 18 62.93 -4.71 -20.25
N SER A 19 61.96 -3.83 -20.30
CA SER A 19 61.06 -3.61 -19.17
C SER A 19 59.72 -4.25 -19.50
N VAL A 20 59.46 -5.35 -18.84
CA VAL A 20 58.17 -6.05 -18.83
C VAL A 20 57.20 -5.14 -18.07
N ALA A 21 56.42 -4.34 -18.79
CA ALA A 21 55.30 -3.63 -18.22
C ALA A 21 54.15 -4.61 -18.02
N ALA A 22 53.98 -5.10 -16.83
CA ALA A 22 52.81 -5.90 -16.41
C ALA A 22 51.58 -4.94 -16.42
N LEU A 23 50.74 -5.08 -17.42
CA LEU A 23 49.41 -4.46 -17.50
C LEU A 23 48.51 -5.19 -16.46
N LEU A 24 48.41 -4.59 -15.29
CA LEU A 24 47.34 -4.92 -14.31
C LEU A 24 46.04 -4.34 -14.86
N ALA A 25 45.31 -5.15 -15.59
CA ALA A 25 43.92 -4.87 -15.91
C ALA A 25 43.09 -5.02 -14.63
N LEU A 26 42.84 -3.89 -13.94
CA LEU A 26 41.80 -3.83 -12.90
C LEU A 26 40.43 -3.97 -13.57
N SER A 27 39.94 -5.19 -13.65
CA SER A 27 38.54 -5.44 -13.98
C SER A 27 37.68 -4.94 -12.81
N SER A 28 37.16 -3.74 -12.91
CA SER A 28 36.12 -3.21 -12.03
C SER A 28 34.84 -4.04 -12.22
N LEU A 29 34.66 -5.03 -11.36
CA LEU A 29 33.42 -5.79 -11.25
C LEU A 29 32.35 -4.83 -10.71
N THR A 30 31.61 -4.17 -11.60
CA THR A 30 30.42 -3.40 -11.23
C THR A 30 29.35 -4.39 -10.78
N ILE A 31 29.26 -4.59 -9.48
CA ILE A 31 28.13 -5.31 -8.86
C ILE A 31 26.92 -4.41 -9.09
N ALA A 32 26.10 -4.74 -10.09
CA ALA A 32 24.78 -4.18 -10.26
C ALA A 32 23.95 -4.58 -9.04
N VAL A 33 23.87 -3.70 -8.03
CA VAL A 33 22.92 -3.85 -6.92
C VAL A 33 21.54 -3.78 -7.56
N PRO A 34 20.71 -4.85 -7.47
CA PRO A 34 19.33 -4.74 -7.92
C PRO A 34 18.70 -3.62 -7.10
N SER A 35 18.38 -2.52 -7.75
CA SER A 35 17.53 -1.48 -7.19
C SER A 35 16.22 -2.16 -6.85
N GLN A 36 16.01 -2.56 -5.60
CA GLN A 36 14.68 -2.86 -5.10
C GLN A 36 13.90 -1.56 -5.29
N ALA A 37 13.06 -1.54 -6.31
CA ALA A 37 12.09 -0.48 -6.51
C ALA A 37 11.33 -0.36 -5.19
N ALA A 38 11.67 0.63 -4.40
CA ALA A 38 10.88 1.01 -3.25
C ALA A 38 9.47 1.16 -3.79
N HIS A 39 8.55 0.35 -3.29
CA HIS A 39 7.16 0.42 -3.69
C HIS A 39 6.70 1.82 -3.29
N GLU A 40 6.74 2.74 -4.25
CA GLU A 40 6.36 4.12 -4.06
C GLU A 40 4.94 4.11 -3.53
N ARG A 41 4.78 4.51 -2.28
CA ARG A 41 3.49 4.55 -1.62
C ARG A 41 2.74 5.73 -2.22
N VAL A 42 1.96 5.45 -3.26
CA VAL A 42 1.10 6.46 -3.89
C VAL A 42 0.06 6.89 -2.86
N GLU A 43 0.10 8.17 -2.51
CA GLU A 43 -0.88 8.74 -1.59
C GLU A 43 -2.23 8.91 -2.29
N PRO A 44 -3.35 8.56 -1.64
CA PRO A 44 -4.66 8.73 -2.22
C PRO A 44 -5.03 10.21 -2.36
N ARG A 45 -5.59 10.58 -3.50
CA ARG A 45 -6.17 11.89 -3.75
C ARG A 45 -7.58 11.93 -3.19
N ILE A 46 -7.87 12.90 -2.33
CA ILE A 46 -9.23 13.16 -1.81
C ILE A 46 -10.02 13.92 -2.87
N LEU A 47 -11.25 13.50 -3.12
CA LEU A 47 -12.18 14.17 -4.04
C LEU A 47 -13.17 15.00 -3.24
N GLU A 48 -13.22 16.30 -3.50
CA GLU A 48 -14.21 17.21 -2.89
C GLU A 48 -15.63 16.92 -3.37
N LYS A 49 -15.78 16.43 -4.61
CA LYS A 49 -17.07 16.11 -5.20
C LYS A 49 -17.04 14.78 -5.92
N VAL A 50 -17.94 13.90 -5.54
CA VAL A 50 -18.12 12.60 -6.17
C VAL A 50 -19.10 12.71 -7.32
N THR A 51 -18.62 12.55 -8.56
CA THR A 51 -19.48 12.47 -9.76
C THR A 51 -19.77 11.03 -10.08
N PRO A 52 -21.04 10.68 -10.35
CA PRO A 52 -21.40 9.34 -10.81
C PRO A 52 -20.74 9.04 -12.17
N LEU A 53 -20.23 7.83 -12.32
CA LEU A 53 -19.60 7.36 -13.54
C LEU A 53 -20.45 6.30 -14.21
N PRO A 54 -20.41 6.19 -15.56
CA PRO A 54 -21.12 5.14 -16.27
C PRO A 54 -20.54 3.76 -15.94
N VAL A 55 -21.42 2.78 -15.75
CA VAL A 55 -21.05 1.39 -15.45
C VAL A 55 -20.86 0.62 -16.74
N ALA A 56 -19.70 -0.01 -16.91
CA ALA A 56 -19.35 -0.87 -18.04
C ALA A 56 -18.51 -2.06 -17.53
N LEU A 57 -19.15 -2.96 -16.77
CA LEU A 57 -18.47 -4.08 -16.14
C LEU A 57 -17.72 -4.92 -17.18
N ASN A 58 -16.47 -5.28 -16.86
CA ASN A 58 -15.59 -6.00 -17.75
C ASN A 58 -14.86 -7.13 -17.02
N ASN A 59 -14.98 -8.36 -17.53
CA ASN A 59 -14.37 -9.56 -16.96
C ASN A 59 -12.82 -9.55 -16.97
N ASN A 60 -12.21 -8.52 -17.59
CA ASN A 60 -10.77 -8.32 -17.52
C ASN A 60 -10.31 -7.74 -16.18
N PHE A 61 -11.23 -7.23 -15.38
CA PHE A 61 -10.98 -6.62 -14.09
C PHE A 61 -11.82 -7.32 -13.03
N GLU A 62 -11.19 -7.69 -11.93
CA GLU A 62 -11.87 -8.38 -10.84
C GLU A 62 -11.29 -8.00 -9.48
N PHE A 63 -12.15 -7.87 -8.47
CA PHE A 63 -11.73 -7.86 -7.08
C PHE A 63 -11.54 -9.31 -6.59
N ARG A 64 -10.36 -9.59 -5.99
CA ARG A 64 -10.01 -10.92 -5.49
C ARG A 64 -10.28 -11.09 -4.01
N LYS A 65 -9.94 -10.08 -3.23
CA LYS A 65 -10.04 -10.09 -1.78
C LYS A 65 -10.15 -8.68 -1.25
N THR A 66 -10.92 -8.50 -0.20
CA THR A 66 -10.99 -7.26 0.57
C THR A 66 -10.68 -7.58 2.02
N LYS A 67 -9.80 -6.80 2.64
CA LYS A 67 -9.55 -6.81 4.07
C LYS A 67 -9.97 -5.47 4.65
N LEU A 68 -10.76 -5.54 5.67
CA LEU A 68 -11.23 -4.38 6.42
C LEU A 68 -10.72 -4.50 7.85
N PHE A 69 -10.14 -3.42 8.35
CA PHE A 69 -9.74 -3.34 9.73
C PHE A 69 -10.19 -2.02 10.33
N PHE A 70 -10.85 -2.10 11.47
CA PHE A 70 -11.27 -0.94 12.22
C PHE A 70 -10.50 -0.89 13.55
N MET A 71 -9.82 0.22 13.79
CA MET A 71 -9.05 0.44 15.00
C MET A 71 -9.65 1.59 15.80
N SER A 72 -10.37 1.26 16.87
CA SER A 72 -10.88 2.25 17.82
C SER A 72 -9.82 2.60 18.87
N GLU A 73 -10.01 3.74 19.53
CA GLU A 73 -9.17 4.18 20.64
C GLU A 73 -9.14 3.14 21.77
N LYS A 74 -10.30 2.58 22.11
CA LYS A 74 -10.41 1.52 23.12
C LYS A 74 -9.95 0.18 22.53
N ALA A 75 -8.93 -0.42 23.16
CA ALA A 75 -8.57 -1.79 22.82
C ALA A 75 -9.78 -2.72 23.01
N PRO A 76 -10.02 -3.68 22.11
CA PRO A 76 -11.07 -4.67 22.33
C PRO A 76 -10.78 -5.39 23.65
N LYS A 77 -11.75 -5.37 24.57
CA LYS A 77 -11.62 -6.11 25.80
C LYS A 77 -11.69 -7.59 25.46
N ALA A 78 -10.67 -8.36 25.86
CA ALA A 78 -10.73 -9.81 25.79
C ALA A 78 -11.98 -10.28 26.55
N GLY A 79 -12.98 -10.81 25.85
CA GLY A 79 -14.21 -11.31 26.44
C GLY A 79 -15.52 -10.71 25.94
N ASP A 80 -15.53 -9.57 25.25
CA ASP A 80 -16.81 -8.99 24.77
C ASP A 80 -17.46 -9.81 23.64
N ARG A 81 -16.68 -10.59 22.87
CA ARG A 81 -17.20 -11.52 21.86
C ARG A 81 -17.59 -12.90 22.41
N ALA A 82 -17.08 -13.31 23.57
CA ALA A 82 -17.44 -14.59 24.19
C ALA A 82 -18.87 -14.59 24.74
N ARG A 83 -19.50 -13.42 24.90
CA ARG A 83 -20.89 -13.30 25.37
C ARG A 83 -21.94 -13.55 24.30
N GLN A 84 -21.57 -13.55 23.02
CA GLN A 84 -22.55 -13.74 21.93
C GLN A 84 -22.74 -15.18 21.45
N THR A 85 -21.97 -16.16 21.92
CA THR A 85 -22.04 -17.55 21.42
C THR A 85 -22.26 -18.62 22.48
N THR A 86 -22.47 -18.28 23.74
CA THR A 86 -22.79 -19.30 24.77
C THR A 86 -24.02 -18.92 25.57
N SER A 87 -25.19 -19.00 24.92
CA SER A 87 -26.41 -19.38 25.64
C SER A 87 -26.58 -20.87 25.51
N THR A 88 -25.98 -21.65 26.40
CA THR A 88 -26.53 -22.94 26.86
C THR A 88 -25.77 -23.47 28.09
N VAL A 89 -26.57 -23.74 29.11
CA VAL A 89 -26.42 -24.70 30.22
C VAL A 89 -25.42 -24.36 31.34
N GLY A 90 -26.03 -24.23 32.49
CA GLY A 90 -25.55 -24.00 33.82
C GLY A 90 -24.33 -24.79 34.30
N GLY A 91 -23.50 -24.05 34.99
CA GLY A 91 -22.39 -24.55 35.77
C GLY A 91 -21.77 -23.40 36.56
N LYS A 92 -22.12 -23.26 37.85
CA LYS A 92 -21.42 -22.34 38.75
C LYS A 92 -20.01 -22.88 38.96
N SER A 93 -19.01 -22.16 38.42
CA SER A 93 -17.61 -22.33 38.78
C SER A 93 -17.07 -20.99 39.26
N ASN A 94 -16.87 -20.87 40.56
CA ASN A 94 -16.16 -19.77 41.21
C ASN A 94 -14.64 -20.00 41.05
N SER A 95 -14.08 -19.66 39.92
CA SER A 95 -12.62 -19.51 39.78
C SER A 95 -12.33 -18.12 39.13
N PRO A 96 -11.33 -17.36 39.62
CA PRO A 96 -10.93 -16.14 38.96
C PRO A 96 -10.31 -16.55 37.62
N SER A 97 -11.13 -16.60 36.58
CA SER A 97 -10.70 -16.91 35.24
C SER A 97 -9.68 -15.84 34.80
N GLN A 98 -8.43 -16.21 34.73
CA GLN A 98 -7.47 -15.51 33.87
C GLN A 98 -8.09 -15.50 32.48
N LYS A 99 -8.49 -14.31 32.02
CA LYS A 99 -9.01 -14.08 30.68
C LYS A 99 -7.89 -14.34 29.69
N THR A 100 -7.67 -15.60 29.33
CA THR A 100 -6.77 -15.98 28.24
C THR A 100 -7.34 -15.42 26.94
N ALA A 101 -6.55 -14.55 26.27
CA ALA A 101 -6.87 -14.13 24.93
C ALA A 101 -7.07 -15.37 24.07
N THR A 102 -8.23 -15.51 23.44
CA THR A 102 -8.49 -16.64 22.56
C THR A 102 -7.63 -16.53 21.31
N LEU A 103 -7.25 -17.67 20.71
CA LEU A 103 -6.50 -17.72 19.44
C LEU A 103 -7.15 -16.86 18.33
N GLN A 104 -8.44 -16.58 18.43
CA GLN A 104 -9.19 -15.72 17.51
C GLN A 104 -8.89 -14.23 17.69
N ASP A 105 -8.45 -13.80 18.87
CA ASP A 105 -8.12 -12.39 19.16
C ASP A 105 -6.68 -12.04 18.77
N ALA A 106 -5.82 -13.06 18.64
CA ALA A 106 -4.42 -12.87 18.30
C ALA A 106 -4.18 -12.09 16.98
N PRO A 107 -4.87 -12.38 15.86
CA PRO A 107 -4.69 -11.63 14.62
C PRO A 107 -5.09 -10.16 14.73
N ILE A 108 -6.16 -9.87 15.47
CA ILE A 108 -6.66 -8.49 15.68
C ILE A 108 -5.67 -7.71 16.55
N THR A 109 -5.18 -8.33 17.60
CA THR A 109 -4.18 -7.72 18.49
C THR A 109 -2.87 -7.45 17.76
N PHE A 110 -2.42 -8.41 16.93
CA PHE A 110 -1.22 -8.25 16.10
C PHE A 110 -1.38 -7.10 15.10
N GLU A 111 -2.50 -7.03 14.36
CA GLU A 111 -2.76 -5.97 13.40
C GLU A 111 -2.79 -4.60 14.07
N ARG A 112 -3.38 -4.51 15.28
CA ARG A 112 -3.38 -3.28 16.07
C ARG A 112 -1.96 -2.87 16.49
N GLN A 113 -1.15 -3.79 17.00
CA GLN A 113 0.24 -3.51 17.39
C GLN A 113 1.07 -3.10 16.18
N TYR A 114 0.91 -3.78 15.05
CA TYR A 114 1.59 -3.45 13.81
C TYR A 114 1.27 -2.02 13.34
N ARG A 115 0.01 -1.61 13.38
CA ARG A 115 -0.40 -0.26 12.96
C ARG A 115 0.00 0.83 13.95
N LEU A 116 0.10 0.52 15.22
CA LEU A 116 0.59 1.44 16.26
C LEU A 116 2.11 1.47 16.36
N PHE A 117 2.82 0.60 15.66
CA PHE A 117 4.27 0.55 15.73
C PHE A 117 4.89 1.91 15.35
N GLY A 118 5.75 2.44 16.25
CA GLY A 118 6.38 3.75 16.07
C GLY A 118 5.50 4.95 16.50
N ALA A 119 4.26 4.74 16.95
CA ALA A 119 3.44 5.79 17.55
C ALA A 119 3.75 5.90 19.05
N VAL A 120 4.65 6.83 19.42
CA VAL A 120 5.14 6.97 20.78
C VAL A 120 4.23 7.84 21.64
N THR A 121 3.73 8.93 21.07
CA THR A 121 2.84 9.87 21.78
C THR A 121 1.36 9.51 21.62
N ALA A 122 0.53 10.02 22.52
CA ALA A 122 -0.92 9.87 22.41
C ALA A 122 -1.46 10.51 21.11
N LEU A 123 -0.84 11.62 20.65
CA LEU A 123 -1.18 12.26 19.40
C LEU A 123 -0.85 11.37 18.20
N ASP A 124 0.35 10.75 18.17
CA ASP A 124 0.72 9.82 17.09
C ASP A 124 -0.24 8.63 17.03
N GLN A 125 -0.64 8.12 18.20
CA GLN A 125 -1.61 7.03 18.28
C GLN A 125 -2.99 7.46 17.80
N ARG A 126 -3.44 8.68 18.17
CA ARG A 126 -4.71 9.25 17.72
C ARG A 126 -4.78 9.29 16.20
N GLN A 127 -3.73 9.71 15.52
CA GLN A 127 -3.66 9.78 14.05
C GLN A 127 -3.73 8.42 13.35
N ARG A 128 -3.65 7.32 14.11
CA ARG A 128 -3.72 5.96 13.56
C ARG A 128 -5.03 5.26 13.84
N PHE A 129 -5.93 5.84 14.63
CA PHE A 129 -7.26 5.26 14.86
C PHE A 129 -8.18 5.56 13.69
N GLY A 130 -9.01 4.57 13.32
CA GLY A 130 -9.99 4.68 12.25
C GLY A 130 -10.13 3.42 11.42
N ASN A 131 -10.54 3.59 10.17
CA ASN A 131 -10.85 2.53 9.22
C ASN A 131 -9.71 2.35 8.22
N TYR A 132 -9.37 1.08 7.96
CA TYR A 132 -8.35 0.66 7.00
C TYR A 132 -8.96 -0.29 6.00
N PHE A 133 -8.67 -0.10 4.71
CA PHE A 133 -9.22 -0.85 3.60
C PHE A 133 -8.08 -1.34 2.71
N ASP A 134 -7.91 -2.67 2.60
CA ASP A 134 -6.99 -3.30 1.67
C ASP A 134 -7.79 -4.01 0.58
N PHE A 135 -7.71 -3.52 -0.64
CA PHE A 135 -8.33 -4.13 -1.80
C PHE A 135 -7.29 -4.85 -2.64
N PHE A 136 -7.52 -6.14 -2.87
CA PHE A 136 -6.73 -6.94 -3.80
C PHE A 136 -7.54 -7.13 -5.06
N TRP A 137 -7.02 -6.66 -6.17
CA TRP A 137 -7.67 -6.69 -7.47
C TRP A 137 -6.73 -7.16 -8.56
N ARG A 138 -7.27 -7.55 -9.71
CA ARG A 138 -6.51 -8.08 -10.82
C ARG A 138 -6.95 -7.45 -12.13
N ALA A 139 -5.96 -7.05 -12.95
CA ALA A 139 -6.13 -6.69 -14.35
C ALA A 139 -5.55 -7.81 -15.22
N LYS A 140 -6.36 -8.43 -16.08
CA LYS A 140 -5.92 -9.52 -16.97
C LYS A 140 -5.14 -9.00 -18.18
N ARG A 141 -5.33 -7.74 -18.54
CA ARG A 141 -4.60 -7.02 -19.59
C ARG A 141 -3.93 -5.77 -19.03
N ALA A 142 -2.92 -5.27 -19.72
CA ALA A 142 -2.28 -4.00 -19.40
C ALA A 142 -3.24 -2.85 -19.68
N SER A 143 -3.43 -1.96 -18.72
CA SER A 143 -4.30 -0.78 -18.85
C SER A 143 -4.03 0.22 -17.73
N ASP A 144 -4.48 1.45 -17.93
CA ASP A 144 -4.51 2.47 -16.91
C ASP A 144 -5.78 2.30 -16.08
N VAL A 145 -5.61 2.14 -14.77
CA VAL A 145 -6.71 1.87 -13.84
C VAL A 145 -6.67 2.87 -12.70
N THR A 146 -7.79 3.52 -12.45
CA THR A 146 -7.99 4.31 -11.23
C THR A 146 -8.84 3.49 -10.25
N VAL A 147 -8.33 3.33 -9.04
CA VAL A 147 -9.06 2.70 -7.93
C VAL A 147 -9.66 3.82 -7.10
N ARG A 148 -10.99 3.83 -6.97
CA ARG A 148 -11.73 4.82 -6.18
C ARG A 148 -12.43 4.12 -5.04
N LEU A 149 -12.19 4.58 -3.81
CA LEU A 149 -12.98 4.24 -2.64
C LEU A 149 -13.98 5.36 -2.39
N GLU A 150 -15.26 5.04 -2.40
CA GLU A 150 -16.33 5.92 -1.96
C GLU A 150 -16.88 5.40 -0.64
N TYR A 151 -17.13 6.30 0.31
CA TYR A 151 -17.58 5.90 1.64
C TYR A 151 -18.47 6.96 2.29
N ARG A 152 -19.28 6.49 3.23
CA ARG A 152 -20.14 7.33 4.10
C ARG A 152 -19.68 7.16 5.53
N GLN A 153 -19.62 8.26 6.26
CA GLN A 153 -19.25 8.28 7.68
C GLN A 153 -20.47 8.56 8.57
N GLU A 154 -20.39 8.06 9.80
CA GLU A 154 -21.49 8.02 10.74
C GLU A 154 -22.12 9.41 11.00
N LYS A 155 -21.29 10.44 11.13
CA LYS A 155 -21.75 11.80 11.41
C LYS A 155 -22.15 12.60 10.17
N LEU A 156 -21.67 12.21 8.99
CA LEU A 156 -21.98 12.85 7.72
C LEU A 156 -23.22 12.27 7.03
N HIS A 157 -23.80 11.22 7.59
CA HIS A 157 -25.02 10.57 7.10
C HIS A 157 -24.90 10.15 5.63
N GLU A 158 -25.64 10.82 4.72
CA GLU A 158 -25.68 10.47 3.30
C GLU A 158 -24.57 11.11 2.47
N HIS A 159 -23.76 11.99 3.07
CA HIS A 159 -22.66 12.60 2.33
C HIS A 159 -21.61 11.56 1.93
N VAL A 160 -21.33 11.48 0.63
CA VAL A 160 -20.34 10.55 0.10
C VAL A 160 -19.02 11.27 -0.07
N GLN A 161 -18.01 10.72 0.58
CA GLN A 161 -16.61 11.11 0.39
C GLN A 161 -15.92 10.10 -0.51
N ALA A 162 -14.84 10.49 -1.20
CA ALA A 162 -14.08 9.58 -2.01
C ALA A 162 -12.57 9.85 -2.00
N GLN A 163 -11.82 8.76 -2.15
CA GLN A 163 -10.37 8.76 -2.32
C GLN A 163 -10.02 7.99 -3.59
N GLU A 164 -9.03 8.46 -4.35
CA GLU A 164 -8.59 7.84 -5.60
C GLU A 164 -7.09 7.59 -5.62
N ILE A 165 -6.70 6.46 -6.23
CA ILE A 165 -5.32 6.14 -6.57
C ILE A 165 -5.30 5.68 -8.02
N SER A 166 -4.46 6.32 -8.85
CA SER A 166 -4.30 5.98 -10.27
C SER A 166 -3.04 5.16 -10.50
N TYR A 167 -3.17 4.14 -11.33
CA TYR A 167 -2.11 3.24 -11.72
C TYR A 167 -1.97 3.24 -13.25
N GLY A 168 -0.77 3.48 -13.76
CA GLY A 168 -0.48 3.45 -15.20
C GLY A 168 -0.01 2.08 -15.67
N ASN A 169 -0.54 1.61 -16.80
CA ASN A 169 -0.10 0.41 -17.51
C ASN A 169 0.06 -0.84 -16.63
N VAL A 170 -0.92 -1.11 -15.76
CA VAL A 170 -0.87 -2.23 -14.82
C VAL A 170 -1.45 -3.51 -15.39
N ARG A 171 -0.81 -4.64 -15.06
CA ARG A 171 -1.26 -5.99 -15.37
C ARG A 171 -0.96 -6.94 -14.20
N GLY A 172 -1.82 -7.91 -13.96
CA GLY A 172 -1.66 -8.86 -12.87
C GLY A 172 -2.43 -8.48 -11.63
N THR A 173 -1.96 -8.93 -10.47
CA THR A 173 -2.62 -8.70 -9.17
C THR A 173 -1.93 -7.55 -8.44
N HIS A 174 -2.74 -6.62 -7.96
CA HIS A 174 -2.31 -5.43 -7.25
C HIS A 174 -3.03 -5.32 -5.91
N LYS A 175 -2.40 -4.59 -4.99
CA LYS A 175 -2.97 -4.21 -3.71
C LYS A 175 -3.11 -2.68 -3.66
N THR A 176 -4.28 -2.20 -3.30
CA THR A 176 -4.53 -0.78 -3.02
C THR A 176 -4.98 -0.64 -1.57
N GLU A 177 -4.38 0.29 -0.85
CA GLU A 177 -4.67 0.57 0.55
C GLU A 177 -5.26 1.97 0.68
N PHE A 178 -6.43 2.07 1.33
CA PHE A 178 -7.04 3.34 1.72
C PHE A 178 -7.18 3.40 3.23
N LYS A 179 -7.17 4.64 3.76
CA LYS A 179 -7.28 4.91 5.19
C LYS A 179 -8.21 6.08 5.42
N VAL A 180 -9.06 5.93 6.42
CA VAL A 180 -9.89 7.01 6.99
C VAL A 180 -9.56 7.03 8.46
N VAL A 181 -8.57 7.83 8.84
CA VAL A 181 -7.93 7.79 10.16
C VAL A 181 -7.66 9.19 10.70
N GLY A 182 -7.33 9.28 11.98
CA GLY A 182 -7.00 10.56 12.60
C GLY A 182 -8.20 11.50 12.66
N ASP A 183 -7.99 12.74 12.28
CA ASP A 183 -9.02 13.78 12.39
C ASP A 183 -10.26 13.45 11.53
N ASP A 184 -10.10 12.92 10.31
CA ASP A 184 -11.23 12.47 9.48
C ASP A 184 -12.11 11.43 10.20
N TYR A 185 -11.49 10.55 11.00
CA TYR A 185 -12.24 9.58 11.80
C TYR A 185 -12.87 10.21 13.07
N PHE A 186 -12.15 11.09 13.76
CA PHE A 186 -12.65 11.68 15.00
C PHE A 186 -13.74 12.73 14.75
N ASP A 187 -13.60 13.50 13.68
CA ASP A 187 -14.53 14.56 13.32
C ASP A 187 -15.80 14.01 12.66
N ASP A 188 -15.64 13.09 11.69
CA ASP A 188 -16.75 12.60 10.87
C ASP A 188 -17.27 11.21 11.30
N GLY A 189 -16.55 10.53 12.20
CA GLY A 189 -16.93 9.23 12.73
C GLY A 189 -16.40 8.07 11.87
N ARG A 190 -16.82 6.86 12.24
CA ARG A 190 -16.41 5.64 11.52
C ARG A 190 -17.10 5.54 10.17
N VAL A 191 -16.48 4.82 9.24
CA VAL A 191 -17.11 4.47 7.96
C VAL A 191 -18.19 3.42 8.21
N ILE A 192 -19.41 3.71 7.78
CA ILE A 192 -20.59 2.84 7.93
C ILE A 192 -20.93 2.10 6.63
N ALA A 193 -20.71 2.73 5.49
CA ALA A 193 -20.92 2.14 4.17
C ALA A 193 -19.79 2.53 3.24
N TRP A 194 -19.43 1.62 2.34
CA TRP A 194 -18.35 1.86 1.37
C TRP A 194 -18.57 1.07 0.09
N ARG A 195 -18.03 1.59 -1.02
CA ARG A 195 -17.82 0.85 -2.26
C ARG A 195 -16.44 1.19 -2.84
N CYS A 196 -15.82 0.21 -3.45
CA CYS A 196 -14.57 0.37 -4.18
C CYS A 196 -14.80 0.08 -5.65
N LEU A 197 -14.33 0.97 -6.50
CA LEU A 197 -14.54 0.96 -7.94
C LEU A 197 -13.19 0.84 -8.64
N LEU A 198 -13.13 -0.02 -9.67
CA LEU A 198 -12.06 0.03 -10.65
C LEU A 198 -12.59 0.81 -11.86
N ILE A 199 -11.87 1.84 -12.24
CA ILE A 199 -12.25 2.78 -13.29
C ILE A 199 -11.22 2.72 -14.41
N GLU A 200 -11.66 2.51 -15.63
CA GLU A 200 -10.84 2.56 -16.83
C GLU A 200 -11.52 3.49 -17.84
N ASN A 201 -10.76 4.45 -18.38
CA ASN A 201 -11.26 5.43 -19.36
C ASN A 201 -12.56 6.14 -18.89
N GLY A 202 -12.65 6.49 -17.61
CA GLY A 202 -13.80 7.15 -17.02
C GLY A 202 -15.05 6.28 -16.87
N ARG A 203 -14.94 4.95 -16.96
CA ARG A 203 -16.04 3.99 -16.80
C ARG A 203 -15.74 3.00 -15.68
N ILE A 204 -16.75 2.62 -14.92
CA ILE A 204 -16.63 1.61 -13.86
C ILE A 204 -16.56 0.23 -14.52
N VAL A 205 -15.41 -0.44 -14.39
CA VAL A 205 -15.16 -1.77 -14.98
C VAL A 205 -15.30 -2.91 -13.98
N ALA A 206 -15.16 -2.62 -12.69
CA ALA A 206 -15.48 -3.56 -11.61
C ALA A 206 -15.87 -2.81 -10.34
N GLU A 207 -16.71 -3.40 -9.52
CA GLU A 207 -17.20 -2.84 -8.26
C GLU A 207 -17.15 -3.89 -7.15
N ASN A 208 -16.80 -3.44 -5.96
CA ASN A 208 -16.95 -4.19 -4.72
C ASN A 208 -17.51 -3.27 -3.64
N ARG A 209 -18.58 -3.67 -2.96
CA ARG A 209 -19.29 -2.81 -2.01
C ARG A 209 -19.66 -3.53 -0.72
N SER A 210 -19.86 -2.76 0.33
CA SER A 210 -20.42 -3.24 1.59
C SER A 210 -21.93 -3.50 1.44
N PHE A 211 -22.47 -4.35 2.30
CA PHE A 211 -23.93 -4.62 2.35
C PHE A 211 -24.76 -3.35 2.61
N MET A 212 -24.21 -2.39 3.36
CA MET A 212 -24.90 -1.13 3.71
C MET A 212 -24.82 -0.06 2.61
N TRP A 213 -24.19 -0.36 1.50
CA TRP A 213 -24.13 0.55 0.36
C TRP A 213 -25.32 0.27 -0.58
N GLU A 214 -26.29 1.13 -0.57
CA GLU A 214 -27.43 1.15 -1.50
C GLU A 214 -27.30 2.27 -2.51
#